data_c6b6e6418ca181118478757c1d661888
#
_entry.id   c6b6e6418ca181118478757c1d661888
#
_cell.length_a   1.000
_cell.length_b   1.000
_cell.length_c   1.000
_cell.angle_alpha   90.00
_cell.angle_beta   90.00
_cell.angle_gamma   90.00
#
_symmetry.space_group_name_H-M   'P 1'
#
loop_
_entity.id
_entity.type
_entity.pdbx_description
1 polymer ?
#
loop_
_entity_poly.entity_id
_entity_poly.type
_entity_poly.pdbx_seq_one_letter_code
_entity_poly.pdbx_strand_id
1 'polypeptide(L)'
;METKNYTNDAVELLKELIAIPSVSRSEDKAADKLAEYLNRWNLPHGREGNNLWVGCPDWDNNRPTLMLNAHIDTVKPVASWTRDPFLPVQEGDFIYGLGSNDCGGGLVATLQAYRIMLHRQRNYNILWVASAEEEISGDNGFTRVLPLLPKIDVAIVGEPTSLQPAIAEKGLMVIDGYAHGKSGHAARNEGVNAIYEALDDLVWLRDYTFRKESRLLGATKMSVTVIEGGTQHNVIPDTLHFIIDVRTNEFYQNEFVFEFLKKKMTKCELHARSFRLHSSSIPEEHPLVRRCVERGLKPFGSPTLSDQALMPFASFKLGPGDSSRSHSADEFIRVSEIEQAIETYVYLLEGLQL
;
A
#
# COMPACT_ATOMS: atom_id res chain seq x y z
N MET A 1 -22.78 22.91 -8.19
CA MET A 1 -23.87 21.97 -8.52
C MET A 1 -23.34 20.66 -9.15
N GLU A 2 -22.35 20.71 -10.02
CA GLU A 2 -21.82 19.51 -10.72
C GLU A 2 -21.11 18.54 -9.77
N THR A 3 -20.21 19.00 -8.91
CA THR A 3 -19.46 18.15 -7.96
C THR A 3 -20.37 17.39 -6.99
N LYS A 4 -21.47 18.02 -6.54
CA LYS A 4 -22.41 17.41 -5.59
C LYS A 4 -23.08 16.15 -6.12
N ASN A 5 -23.34 16.03 -7.42
CA ASN A 5 -23.90 14.84 -8.03
C ASN A 5 -22.86 13.71 -8.01
N TYR A 6 -21.59 14.00 -8.31
CA TYR A 6 -20.51 13.02 -8.26
C TYR A 6 -20.23 12.55 -6.82
N THR A 7 -20.34 13.44 -5.82
CA THR A 7 -20.24 13.07 -4.40
C THR A 7 -21.34 12.10 -4.00
N ASN A 8 -22.59 12.35 -4.41
CA ASN A 8 -23.70 11.45 -4.12
C ASN A 8 -23.48 10.07 -4.78
N ASP A 9 -23.07 10.03 -6.05
CA ASP A 9 -22.73 8.78 -6.75
C ASP A 9 -21.60 8.01 -6.02
N ALA A 10 -20.57 8.75 -5.53
CA ALA A 10 -19.46 8.16 -4.75
C ALA A 10 -19.98 7.53 -3.46
N VAL A 11 -20.82 8.24 -2.70
CA VAL A 11 -21.38 7.79 -1.42
C VAL A 11 -22.25 6.55 -1.61
N GLU A 12 -23.11 6.54 -2.63
CA GLU A 12 -23.97 5.37 -2.90
C GLU A 12 -23.13 4.14 -3.31
N LEU A 13 -22.15 4.33 -4.20
CA LEU A 13 -21.25 3.24 -4.57
C LEU A 13 -20.45 2.72 -3.37
N LEU A 14 -19.96 3.61 -2.51
CA LEU A 14 -19.23 3.22 -1.29
C LEU A 14 -20.10 2.36 -0.37
N LYS A 15 -21.35 2.75 -0.16
CA LYS A 15 -22.29 1.94 0.64
C LYS A 15 -22.58 0.58 0.02
N GLU A 16 -22.75 0.52 -1.32
CA GLU A 16 -22.92 -0.74 -2.03
C GLU A 16 -21.70 -1.66 -1.84
N LEU A 17 -20.47 -1.11 -1.87
CA LEU A 17 -19.23 -1.86 -1.67
C LEU A 17 -19.06 -2.33 -0.22
N ILE A 18 -19.31 -1.47 0.78
CA ILE A 18 -19.25 -1.86 2.21
C ILE A 18 -20.19 -3.05 2.50
N ALA A 19 -21.37 -3.08 1.88
CA ALA A 19 -22.34 -4.17 2.07
C ALA A 19 -21.87 -5.52 1.48
N ILE A 20 -20.74 -5.54 0.77
CA ILE A 20 -20.16 -6.72 0.16
C ILE A 20 -18.85 -7.06 0.89
N PRO A 21 -18.78 -8.15 1.68
CA PRO A 21 -17.52 -8.60 2.25
C PRO A 21 -16.46 -8.81 1.15
N SER A 22 -15.35 -8.08 1.23
CA SER A 22 -14.26 -8.08 0.25
C SER A 22 -12.90 -8.29 0.89
N VAL A 23 -12.83 -9.17 1.89
CA VAL A 23 -11.55 -9.53 2.52
C VAL A 23 -10.60 -10.07 1.45
N SER A 24 -9.31 -9.68 1.52
CA SER A 24 -8.28 -10.09 0.54
C SER A 24 -8.40 -11.58 0.15
N ARG A 25 -8.38 -11.85 -1.15
CA ARG A 25 -8.65 -13.14 -1.84
C ARG A 25 -10.13 -13.53 -1.92
N SER A 26 -11.06 -12.67 -1.53
CA SER A 26 -12.52 -12.92 -1.58
C SER A 26 -13.26 -11.70 -2.11
N GLU A 27 -12.64 -10.93 -3.02
CA GLU A 27 -13.13 -9.65 -3.55
C GLU A 27 -14.01 -9.81 -4.80
N ASP A 28 -14.28 -11.03 -5.25
CA ASP A 28 -14.99 -11.33 -6.50
C ASP A 28 -16.31 -10.56 -6.65
N LYS A 29 -17.12 -10.51 -5.60
CA LYS A 29 -18.41 -9.79 -5.61
C LYS A 29 -18.25 -8.28 -5.62
N ALA A 30 -17.21 -7.74 -4.95
CA ALA A 30 -16.91 -6.31 -4.99
C ALA A 30 -16.41 -5.90 -6.39
N ALA A 31 -15.56 -6.73 -7.01
CA ALA A 31 -15.13 -6.55 -8.40
C ALA A 31 -16.30 -6.60 -9.38
N ASP A 32 -17.25 -7.57 -9.20
CA ASP A 32 -18.48 -7.66 -10.01
C ASP A 32 -19.32 -6.40 -9.87
N LYS A 33 -19.50 -5.88 -8.65
CA LYS A 33 -20.24 -4.65 -8.38
C LYS A 33 -19.60 -3.43 -9.04
N LEU A 34 -18.27 -3.32 -8.99
CA LEU A 34 -17.56 -2.27 -9.72
C LEU A 34 -17.71 -2.38 -11.23
N ALA A 35 -17.65 -3.59 -11.79
CA ALA A 35 -17.88 -3.83 -13.21
C ALA A 35 -19.31 -3.42 -13.62
N GLU A 36 -20.33 -3.74 -12.80
CA GLU A 36 -21.71 -3.27 -13.01
C GLU A 36 -21.79 -1.74 -13.03
N TYR A 37 -21.10 -1.08 -12.08
CA TYR A 37 -21.08 0.39 -12.00
C TYR A 37 -20.43 1.00 -13.24
N LEU A 38 -19.27 0.49 -13.67
CA LEU A 38 -18.58 0.94 -14.88
C LEU A 38 -19.45 0.76 -16.13
N ASN A 39 -20.17 -0.37 -16.25
CA ASN A 39 -21.10 -0.64 -17.35
C ASN A 39 -22.28 0.34 -17.34
N ARG A 40 -22.84 0.69 -16.17
CA ARG A 40 -23.93 1.67 -16.02
C ARG A 40 -23.56 3.04 -16.61
N TRP A 41 -22.28 3.40 -16.50
CA TRP A 41 -21.74 4.65 -17.03
C TRP A 41 -21.11 4.52 -18.43
N ASN A 42 -21.31 3.37 -19.10
CA ASN A 42 -20.74 3.07 -20.42
C ASN A 42 -19.21 3.28 -20.46
N LEU A 43 -18.51 2.82 -19.43
CA LEU A 43 -17.06 2.86 -19.32
C LEU A 43 -16.48 1.48 -19.68
N PRO A 44 -15.98 1.28 -20.93
CA PRO A 44 -15.32 0.06 -21.33
C PRO A 44 -14.12 -0.20 -20.45
N HIS A 45 -14.07 -1.36 -19.81
CA HIS A 45 -13.05 -1.68 -18.83
C HIS A 45 -12.42 -3.05 -19.09
N GLY A 46 -11.17 -3.20 -18.68
CA GLY A 46 -10.50 -4.49 -18.57
C GLY A 46 -10.69 -5.09 -17.20
N ARG A 47 -10.58 -6.41 -17.09
CA ARG A 47 -10.59 -7.16 -15.84
C ARG A 47 -9.59 -8.31 -15.90
N GLU A 48 -8.82 -8.48 -14.83
CA GLU A 48 -7.96 -9.64 -14.62
C GLU A 48 -8.08 -10.10 -13.17
N GLY A 49 -8.69 -11.28 -12.98
CA GLY A 49 -9.12 -11.71 -11.65
C GLY A 49 -10.12 -10.72 -11.03
N ASN A 50 -9.76 -10.15 -9.88
CA ASN A 50 -10.56 -9.14 -9.19
C ASN A 50 -10.07 -7.71 -9.43
N ASN A 51 -9.03 -7.52 -10.26
CA ASN A 51 -8.55 -6.19 -10.65
C ASN A 51 -9.33 -5.67 -11.85
N LEU A 52 -9.66 -4.37 -11.84
CA LEU A 52 -10.33 -3.69 -12.95
C LEU A 52 -9.54 -2.44 -13.36
N TRP A 53 -9.62 -2.09 -14.64
CA TRP A 53 -9.05 -0.82 -15.12
C TRP A 53 -9.85 -0.24 -16.27
N VAL A 54 -9.85 1.08 -16.37
CA VAL A 54 -10.52 1.81 -17.44
C VAL A 54 -9.65 2.97 -17.91
N GLY A 55 -9.35 2.98 -19.21
CA GLY A 55 -8.62 4.07 -19.88
C GLY A 55 -9.57 5.10 -20.47
N CYS A 56 -9.06 6.31 -20.72
CA CYS A 56 -9.87 7.34 -21.36
C CYS A 56 -10.21 7.01 -22.83
N PRO A 57 -11.40 7.41 -23.34
CA PRO A 57 -11.81 7.09 -24.72
C PRO A 57 -10.95 7.76 -25.80
N ASP A 58 -10.34 8.91 -25.49
CA ASP A 58 -9.46 9.70 -26.37
C ASP A 58 -7.98 9.33 -26.21
N TRP A 59 -7.68 8.06 -25.93
CA TRP A 59 -6.33 7.55 -25.72
C TRP A 59 -5.39 7.85 -26.89
N ASP A 60 -4.21 8.39 -26.59
CA ASP A 60 -3.16 8.68 -27.56
C ASP A 60 -1.81 8.17 -27.03
N ASN A 61 -1.19 7.22 -27.72
CA ASN A 61 0.07 6.61 -27.32
C ASN A 61 1.26 7.60 -27.27
N ASN A 62 1.10 8.81 -27.82
CA ASN A 62 2.13 9.86 -27.76
C ASN A 62 1.99 10.78 -26.53
N ARG A 63 0.92 10.61 -25.74
CA ARG A 63 0.73 11.38 -24.52
C ARG A 63 1.25 10.63 -23.30
N PRO A 64 1.76 11.32 -22.29
CA PRO A 64 2.06 10.69 -21.01
C PRO A 64 0.79 10.13 -20.36
N THR A 65 0.92 9.12 -19.53
CA THR A 65 -0.20 8.46 -18.84
C THR A 65 -0.13 8.72 -17.34
N LEU A 66 -1.22 9.26 -16.81
CA LEU A 66 -1.47 9.39 -15.38
C LEU A 66 -2.44 8.30 -14.95
N MET A 67 -2.06 7.54 -13.91
CA MET A 67 -2.91 6.52 -13.29
C MET A 67 -3.48 7.02 -11.96
N LEU A 68 -4.76 6.76 -11.74
CA LEU A 68 -5.42 6.81 -10.44
C LEU A 68 -5.65 5.38 -9.99
N ASN A 69 -5.12 4.99 -8.84
CA ASN A 69 -5.24 3.65 -8.30
C ASN A 69 -5.83 3.69 -6.89
N ALA A 70 -6.62 2.68 -6.55
CA ALA A 70 -7.04 2.38 -5.18
C ALA A 70 -7.42 0.90 -5.08
N HIS A 71 -7.29 0.29 -3.90
CA HIS A 71 -7.63 -1.12 -3.73
C HIS A 71 -9.10 -1.33 -3.37
N ILE A 72 -9.60 -2.58 -3.61
CA ILE A 72 -10.98 -2.98 -3.37
C ILE A 72 -11.12 -3.95 -2.19
N ASP A 73 -10.01 -4.54 -1.78
CA ASP A 73 -9.99 -5.49 -0.67
C ASP A 73 -9.93 -4.78 0.69
N THR A 74 -10.23 -5.54 1.72
CA THR A 74 -10.18 -5.12 3.11
C THR A 74 -9.47 -6.16 3.96
N VAL A 75 -8.98 -5.76 5.13
CA VAL A 75 -8.61 -6.69 6.19
C VAL A 75 -9.84 -7.43 6.74
N LYS A 76 -9.62 -8.45 7.57
CA LYS A 76 -10.70 -9.05 8.35
C LYS A 76 -11.13 -8.09 9.46
N PRO A 77 -12.46 -8.01 9.78
CA PRO A 77 -12.91 -7.19 10.89
C PRO A 77 -12.31 -7.69 12.21
N VAL A 78 -11.83 -6.75 13.04
CA VAL A 78 -11.32 -7.06 14.38
C VAL A 78 -12.48 -7.36 15.34
N ALA A 79 -12.22 -8.13 16.40
CA ALA A 79 -13.26 -8.58 17.34
C ALA A 79 -13.93 -7.45 18.16
N SER A 80 -13.32 -6.27 18.18
CA SER A 80 -13.81 -5.10 18.94
C SER A 80 -14.83 -4.24 18.21
N TRP A 81 -15.28 -4.62 16.99
CA TRP A 81 -16.36 -3.92 16.29
C TRP A 81 -17.63 -3.90 17.15
N THR A 82 -18.24 -2.71 17.32
CA THR A 82 -19.52 -2.54 18.02
C THR A 82 -20.70 -2.45 17.05
N ARG A 83 -20.42 -2.16 15.77
CA ARG A 83 -21.37 -2.14 14.64
C ARG A 83 -21.18 -3.38 13.77
N ASP A 84 -22.14 -3.71 12.93
CA ASP A 84 -21.92 -4.69 11.86
C ASP A 84 -20.96 -4.09 10.82
N PRO A 85 -19.76 -4.66 10.60
CA PRO A 85 -18.77 -4.10 9.70
C PRO A 85 -19.22 -4.07 8.22
N PHE A 86 -20.19 -4.90 7.85
CA PHE A 86 -20.73 -4.99 6.49
C PHE A 86 -22.11 -4.34 6.32
N LEU A 87 -22.59 -3.63 7.33
CA LEU A 87 -23.80 -2.82 7.22
C LEU A 87 -23.43 -1.34 7.13
N PRO A 88 -23.50 -0.71 5.94
CA PRO A 88 -23.18 0.70 5.79
C PRO A 88 -24.19 1.56 6.53
N VAL A 89 -23.73 2.31 7.53
CA VAL A 89 -24.58 3.22 8.33
C VAL A 89 -24.11 4.66 8.12
N GLN A 90 -25.01 5.50 7.62
CA GLN A 90 -24.73 6.92 7.51
C GLN A 90 -25.39 7.70 8.64
N GLU A 91 -24.59 8.40 9.43
CA GLU A 91 -25.03 9.30 10.52
C GLU A 91 -24.51 10.71 10.25
N GLY A 92 -25.35 11.55 9.65
CA GLY A 92 -24.93 12.89 9.24
C GLY A 92 -23.82 12.84 8.19
N ASP A 93 -22.63 13.36 8.54
CA ASP A 93 -21.45 13.37 7.68
C ASP A 93 -20.64 12.06 7.70
N PHE A 94 -20.94 11.14 8.62
CA PHE A 94 -20.17 9.92 8.84
C PHE A 94 -20.80 8.72 8.11
N ILE A 95 -19.97 7.93 7.43
CA ILE A 95 -20.32 6.63 6.85
C ILE A 95 -19.46 5.58 7.56
N TYR A 96 -20.12 4.70 8.34
CA TYR A 96 -19.47 3.61 9.04
C TYR A 96 -19.51 2.33 8.21
N GLY A 97 -18.44 1.55 8.28
CA GLY A 97 -18.31 0.23 7.68
C GLY A 97 -16.87 -0.12 7.35
N LEU A 98 -16.56 -1.40 7.33
CA LEU A 98 -15.21 -1.89 7.02
C LEU A 98 -14.84 -1.52 5.58
N GLY A 99 -13.62 -0.99 5.39
CA GLY A 99 -13.15 -0.50 4.11
C GLY A 99 -13.76 0.84 3.68
N SER A 100 -14.53 1.52 4.56
CA SER A 100 -15.04 2.86 4.24
C SER A 100 -13.92 3.89 4.11
N ASN A 101 -12.93 3.81 4.99
CA ASN A 101 -11.74 4.67 5.04
C ASN A 101 -10.59 4.05 4.23
N ASP A 102 -10.34 2.76 4.38
CA ASP A 102 -9.22 2.02 3.81
C ASP A 102 -9.69 0.90 2.85
N CYS A 103 -9.66 1.09 1.50
CA CYS A 103 -9.47 2.43 0.91
C CYS A 103 -10.70 2.81 0.03
N GLY A 104 -11.91 2.39 0.46
CA GLY A 104 -13.15 2.62 -0.30
C GLY A 104 -13.44 4.10 -0.59
N GLY A 105 -13.17 5.00 0.39
CA GLY A 105 -13.28 6.44 0.16
C GLY A 105 -12.36 6.94 -0.95
N GLY A 106 -11.11 6.47 -0.98
CA GLY A 106 -10.14 6.74 -2.04
C GLY A 106 -10.57 6.16 -3.39
N LEU A 107 -11.07 4.93 -3.38
CA LEU A 107 -11.56 4.22 -4.57
C LEU A 107 -12.69 5.00 -5.26
N VAL A 108 -13.73 5.37 -4.52
CA VAL A 108 -14.87 6.08 -5.10
C VAL A 108 -14.51 7.52 -5.48
N ALA A 109 -13.68 8.21 -4.70
CA ALA A 109 -13.26 9.58 -5.01
C ALA A 109 -12.38 9.66 -6.27
N THR A 110 -11.42 8.74 -6.43
CA THR A 110 -10.58 8.65 -7.64
C THR A 110 -11.41 8.29 -8.87
N LEU A 111 -12.40 7.39 -8.74
CA LEU A 111 -13.30 7.03 -9.83
C LEU A 111 -14.15 8.23 -10.27
N GLN A 112 -14.69 9.02 -9.35
CA GLN A 112 -15.46 10.21 -9.74
C GLN A 112 -14.56 11.29 -10.34
N ALA A 113 -13.37 11.50 -9.82
CA ALA A 113 -12.40 12.40 -10.43
C ALA A 113 -12.04 11.97 -11.87
N TYR A 114 -11.81 10.67 -12.09
CA TYR A 114 -11.62 10.11 -13.42
C TYR A 114 -12.81 10.44 -14.34
N ARG A 115 -14.05 10.20 -13.91
CA ARG A 115 -15.27 10.49 -14.68
C ARG A 115 -15.39 11.98 -15.03
N ILE A 116 -15.11 12.88 -14.11
CA ILE A 116 -15.11 14.34 -14.36
C ILE A 116 -14.04 14.68 -15.39
N MET A 117 -12.85 14.13 -15.28
CA MET A 117 -11.75 14.41 -16.19
C MET A 117 -11.97 13.88 -17.61
N LEU A 118 -12.85 12.91 -17.84
CA LEU A 118 -13.24 12.51 -19.21
C LEU A 118 -13.89 13.65 -20.00
N HIS A 119 -14.51 14.61 -19.32
CA HIS A 119 -15.20 15.77 -19.92
C HIS A 119 -14.35 17.05 -19.89
N ARG A 120 -13.07 16.96 -19.46
CA ARG A 120 -12.16 18.10 -19.39
C ARG A 120 -11.04 17.97 -20.42
N GLN A 121 -10.56 19.12 -20.90
CA GLN A 121 -9.39 19.13 -21.79
C GLN A 121 -8.12 18.76 -21.02
N ARG A 122 -7.33 17.83 -21.57
CA ARG A 122 -6.07 17.35 -21.01
C ARG A 122 -5.09 16.98 -22.12
N ASN A 123 -3.80 17.04 -21.82
CA ASN A 123 -2.72 16.65 -22.73
C ASN A 123 -2.03 15.32 -22.32
N TYR A 124 -2.70 14.55 -21.46
CA TYR A 124 -2.26 13.25 -20.97
C TYR A 124 -3.40 12.22 -21.03
N ASN A 125 -3.05 10.96 -21.09
CA ASN A 125 -4.01 9.86 -20.89
C ASN A 125 -4.31 9.73 -19.41
N ILE A 126 -5.57 9.46 -19.08
CA ILE A 126 -5.96 9.10 -17.71
C ILE A 126 -6.42 7.65 -17.67
N LEU A 127 -5.89 6.91 -16.71
CA LEU A 127 -6.18 5.52 -16.43
C LEU A 127 -6.67 5.42 -14.99
N TRP A 128 -7.78 4.75 -14.75
CA TRP A 128 -8.22 4.38 -13.40
C TRP A 128 -8.05 2.89 -13.20
N VAL A 129 -7.55 2.47 -12.04
CA VAL A 129 -7.27 1.07 -11.70
C VAL A 129 -7.80 0.79 -10.29
N ALA A 130 -8.60 -0.27 -10.17
CA ALA A 130 -9.00 -0.85 -8.90
C ALA A 130 -8.24 -2.16 -8.71
N SER A 131 -7.38 -2.25 -7.71
CA SER A 131 -6.54 -3.40 -7.42
C SER A 131 -7.11 -4.28 -6.31
N ALA A 132 -6.84 -5.57 -6.37
CA ALA A 132 -7.18 -6.56 -5.35
C ALA A 132 -5.94 -6.93 -4.52
N GLU A 133 -6.13 -7.64 -3.41
CA GLU A 133 -5.08 -8.23 -2.56
C GLU A 133 -4.00 -7.23 -2.08
N GLU A 134 -4.30 -5.93 -1.98
CA GLU A 134 -3.34 -4.92 -1.51
C GLU A 134 -2.93 -5.19 -0.06
N GLU A 135 -3.90 -5.41 0.83
CA GLU A 135 -3.76 -5.58 2.28
C GLU A 135 -2.85 -6.75 2.70
N ILE A 136 -2.61 -7.66 1.77
CA ILE A 136 -1.69 -8.80 1.96
C ILE A 136 -0.52 -8.76 0.98
N SER A 137 -0.40 -7.68 0.21
CA SER A 137 0.55 -7.55 -0.90
C SER A 137 0.54 -8.80 -1.78
N GLY A 138 -0.67 -9.26 -2.18
CA GLY A 138 -0.87 -10.54 -2.85
C GLY A 138 -0.39 -10.56 -4.31
N ASP A 139 -0.14 -11.77 -4.83
CA ASP A 139 0.35 -11.93 -6.21
C ASP A 139 -0.75 -11.76 -7.26
N ASN A 140 -2.03 -11.87 -6.86
CA ASN A 140 -3.18 -11.66 -7.76
C ASN A 140 -3.68 -10.21 -7.77
N GLY A 141 -3.04 -9.31 -7.02
CA GLY A 141 -3.32 -7.89 -6.97
C GLY A 141 -2.63 -7.08 -8.07
N PHE A 142 -2.09 -5.91 -7.73
CA PHE A 142 -1.47 -4.98 -8.67
C PHE A 142 -0.31 -5.61 -9.47
N THR A 143 0.46 -6.52 -8.89
CA THR A 143 1.53 -7.27 -9.58
C THR A 143 0.99 -8.00 -10.82
N ARG A 144 -0.19 -8.58 -10.73
CA ARG A 144 -0.81 -9.35 -11.82
C ARG A 144 -1.36 -8.46 -12.93
N VAL A 145 -1.89 -7.30 -12.59
CA VAL A 145 -2.51 -6.39 -13.58
C VAL A 145 -1.48 -5.50 -14.27
N LEU A 146 -0.41 -5.10 -13.59
CA LEU A 146 0.60 -4.18 -14.11
C LEU A 146 1.13 -4.53 -15.51
N PRO A 147 1.46 -5.80 -15.85
CA PRO A 147 1.93 -6.16 -17.20
C PRO A 147 0.88 -6.02 -18.31
N LEU A 148 -0.41 -5.90 -17.94
CA LEU A 148 -1.53 -5.75 -18.88
C LEU A 148 -1.88 -4.29 -19.13
N LEU A 149 -1.38 -3.39 -18.29
CA LEU A 149 -1.63 -1.96 -18.40
C LEU A 149 -0.72 -1.32 -19.46
N PRO A 150 -1.13 -0.21 -20.07
CA PRO A 150 -0.26 0.57 -20.92
C PRO A 150 0.91 1.15 -20.11
N LYS A 151 1.90 1.73 -20.81
CA LYS A 151 2.97 2.47 -20.13
C LYS A 151 2.38 3.57 -19.27
N ILE A 152 2.78 3.61 -18.00
CA ILE A 152 2.38 4.63 -17.03
C ILE A 152 3.59 5.50 -16.69
N ASP A 153 3.40 6.82 -16.65
CA ASP A 153 4.46 7.77 -16.34
C ASP A 153 4.37 8.28 -14.90
N VAL A 154 3.15 8.39 -14.34
CA VAL A 154 2.94 8.78 -12.95
C VAL A 154 1.62 8.22 -12.40
N ALA A 155 1.57 7.96 -11.07
CA ALA A 155 0.36 7.53 -10.40
C ALA A 155 0.04 8.33 -9.14
N ILE A 156 -1.26 8.43 -8.85
CA ILE A 156 -1.82 8.82 -7.55
C ILE A 156 -2.53 7.60 -6.98
N VAL A 157 -2.17 7.20 -5.75
CA VAL A 157 -2.79 6.08 -5.04
C VAL A 157 -3.72 6.64 -3.97
N GLY A 158 -4.98 6.20 -3.98
CA GLY A 158 -6.10 6.76 -3.20
C GLY A 158 -6.13 6.37 -1.73
N GLU A 159 -4.99 6.11 -1.12
CA GLU A 159 -4.84 5.73 0.29
C GLU A 159 -5.24 6.84 1.27
N PRO A 160 -5.71 6.51 2.50
CA PRO A 160 -6.10 7.50 3.49
C PRO A 160 -4.90 8.30 4.02
N THR A 161 -4.76 9.54 3.59
CA THR A 161 -3.65 10.45 3.93
C THR A 161 -4.10 11.79 4.49
N SER A 162 -5.38 11.92 4.86
CA SER A 162 -6.00 13.20 5.22
C SER A 162 -5.79 14.27 4.13
N LEU A 163 -5.78 13.83 2.85
CA LEU A 163 -5.50 14.64 1.67
C LEU A 163 -4.13 15.35 1.71
N GLN A 164 -3.16 14.84 2.48
CA GLN A 164 -1.79 15.31 2.38
C GLN A 164 -1.00 14.37 1.44
N PRO A 165 -0.17 14.89 0.52
CA PRO A 165 0.56 14.06 -0.42
C PRO A 165 1.71 13.32 0.27
N ALA A 166 1.60 11.99 0.37
CA ALA A 166 2.71 11.15 0.82
C ALA A 166 3.63 10.87 -0.38
N ILE A 167 4.65 11.69 -0.55
CA ILE A 167 5.53 11.70 -1.72
C ILE A 167 6.70 10.72 -1.65
N ALA A 168 6.80 9.99 -0.55
CA ALA A 168 7.73 8.87 -0.38
C ALA A 168 7.13 7.83 0.56
N GLU A 169 7.47 6.57 0.36
CA GLU A 169 7.01 5.43 1.13
C GLU A 169 8.16 4.44 1.38
N LYS A 170 8.23 3.86 2.59
CA LYS A 170 9.24 2.84 2.90
C LYS A 170 8.92 1.53 2.18
N GLY A 171 9.98 0.88 1.67
CA GLY A 171 9.90 -0.51 1.22
C GLY A 171 9.82 -1.48 2.38
N LEU A 172 9.49 -2.72 2.08
CA LEU A 172 9.41 -3.83 3.03
C LEU A 172 10.14 -5.05 2.48
N MET A 173 11.01 -5.63 3.30
CA MET A 173 11.57 -6.95 3.10
C MET A 173 11.54 -7.73 4.40
N VAL A 174 11.02 -8.95 4.38
CA VAL A 174 11.04 -9.87 5.51
C VAL A 174 12.09 -10.94 5.24
N ILE A 175 13.00 -11.15 6.22
CA ILE A 175 14.08 -12.11 6.10
C ILE A 175 13.95 -13.14 7.23
N ASP A 176 13.94 -14.41 6.86
CA ASP A 176 14.13 -15.53 7.79
C ASP A 176 15.62 -15.77 7.98
N GLY A 177 16.07 -15.80 9.23
CA GLY A 177 17.44 -16.09 9.62
C GLY A 177 17.54 -17.37 10.43
N TYR A 178 18.57 -18.15 10.18
CA TYR A 178 18.84 -19.40 10.89
C TYR A 178 20.28 -19.44 11.38
N ALA A 179 20.48 -19.85 12.61
CA ALA A 179 21.78 -20.26 13.11
C ALA A 179 21.74 -21.76 13.47
N HIS A 180 22.81 -22.44 13.16
CA HIS A 180 22.95 -23.87 13.37
C HIS A 180 23.99 -24.19 14.43
N GLY A 181 23.68 -25.18 15.23
CA GLY A 181 24.54 -25.70 16.28
C GLY A 181 24.56 -27.23 16.29
N LYS A 182 24.73 -27.79 17.47
CA LYS A 182 24.70 -29.24 17.72
C LYS A 182 24.09 -29.49 19.08
N SER A 183 23.06 -30.33 19.15
CA SER A 183 22.45 -30.71 20.43
C SER A 183 23.44 -31.41 21.35
N GLY A 184 23.24 -31.21 22.63
CA GLY A 184 24.00 -31.85 23.69
C GLY A 184 23.34 -31.64 25.06
N HIS A 185 23.85 -32.32 26.07
CA HIS A 185 23.36 -32.16 27.45
C HIS A 185 23.96 -30.89 28.06
N ALA A 186 23.12 -29.95 28.53
CA ALA A 186 23.56 -28.63 29.02
C ALA A 186 24.55 -28.72 30.23
N ALA A 187 24.55 -29.82 31.00
CA ALA A 187 25.49 -30.04 32.10
C ALA A 187 26.86 -30.61 31.65
N ARG A 188 27.07 -30.82 30.35
CA ARG A 188 28.29 -31.38 29.81
C ARG A 188 28.92 -30.37 28.82
N ASN A 189 30.24 -30.48 28.62
CA ASN A 189 30.93 -29.70 27.59
C ASN A 189 30.77 -30.36 26.19
N GLU A 190 29.51 -30.59 25.81
CA GLU A 190 29.10 -31.21 24.55
C GLU A 190 28.14 -30.31 23.79
N GLY A 191 28.15 -30.40 22.45
CA GLY A 191 27.26 -29.61 21.60
C GLY A 191 27.80 -28.24 21.24
N VAL A 192 27.05 -27.55 20.38
CA VAL A 192 27.27 -26.16 19.95
C VAL A 192 25.95 -25.46 20.08
N ASN A 193 25.89 -24.39 20.86
CA ASN A 193 24.64 -23.69 21.13
C ASN A 193 24.31 -22.73 20.00
N ALA A 194 23.27 -23.04 19.22
CA ALA A 194 22.81 -22.20 18.09
C ALA A 194 22.45 -20.77 18.50
N ILE A 195 21.95 -20.57 19.73
CA ILE A 195 21.65 -19.22 20.25
C ILE A 195 22.96 -18.42 20.37
N TYR A 196 24.03 -19.03 20.90
CA TYR A 196 25.32 -18.36 21.08
C TYR A 196 25.99 -18.06 19.73
N GLU A 197 25.85 -18.99 18.75
CA GLU A 197 26.38 -18.76 17.40
C GLU A 197 25.73 -17.53 16.71
N ALA A 198 24.44 -17.25 16.98
CA ALA A 198 23.75 -16.11 16.39
C ALA A 198 24.03 -14.76 17.09
N LEU A 199 24.50 -14.76 18.35
CA LEU A 199 24.53 -13.54 19.17
C LEU A 199 25.34 -12.41 18.53
N ASP A 200 26.53 -12.69 17.99
CA ASP A 200 27.38 -11.67 17.39
C ASP A 200 26.70 -11.01 16.18
N ASP A 201 26.08 -11.80 15.33
CA ASP A 201 25.34 -11.30 14.16
C ASP A 201 24.10 -10.48 14.57
N LEU A 202 23.35 -10.93 15.60
CA LEU A 202 22.18 -10.24 16.12
C LEU A 202 22.55 -8.90 16.81
N VAL A 203 23.65 -8.90 17.58
CA VAL A 203 24.18 -7.67 18.21
C VAL A 203 24.65 -6.70 17.13
N TRP A 204 25.39 -7.17 16.12
CA TRP A 204 25.79 -6.36 14.99
C TRP A 204 24.57 -5.75 14.27
N LEU A 205 23.54 -6.55 13.98
CA LEU A 205 22.31 -6.10 13.32
C LEU A 205 21.60 -5.00 14.11
N ARG A 206 21.50 -5.16 15.44
CA ARG A 206 20.92 -4.15 16.35
C ARG A 206 21.62 -2.81 16.27
N ASP A 207 22.95 -2.84 16.21
CA ASP A 207 23.79 -1.65 16.35
C ASP A 207 24.14 -0.99 15.02
N TYR A 208 23.89 -1.68 13.89
CA TYR A 208 24.20 -1.15 12.57
C TYR A 208 23.10 -0.22 12.05
N THR A 209 23.54 0.93 11.50
CA THR A 209 22.65 1.88 10.82
C THR A 209 23.22 2.24 9.45
N PHE A 210 22.36 2.21 8.42
CA PHE A 210 22.73 2.62 7.07
C PHE A 210 23.02 4.14 7.02
N ARG A 211 24.06 4.53 6.28
CA ARG A 211 24.57 5.92 6.29
C ARG A 211 23.66 6.93 5.59
N LYS A 212 22.97 6.51 4.51
CA LYS A 212 22.10 7.41 3.77
C LYS A 212 20.74 7.44 4.46
N GLU A 213 20.40 8.61 4.95
CA GLU A 213 19.13 8.88 5.62
C GLU A 213 18.25 9.74 4.73
N SER A 214 17.02 9.32 4.54
CA SER A 214 16.02 10.08 3.80
C SER A 214 15.50 11.23 4.61
N ARG A 215 15.34 12.41 3.99
CA ARG A 215 14.73 13.56 4.62
C ARG A 215 13.26 13.30 5.01
N LEU A 216 12.56 12.48 4.22
CA LEU A 216 11.15 12.17 4.41
C LEU A 216 10.91 10.87 5.19
N LEU A 217 11.73 9.84 4.94
CA LEU A 217 11.53 8.50 5.48
C LEU A 217 12.50 8.13 6.63
N GLY A 218 13.52 8.96 6.86
CA GLY A 218 14.59 8.65 7.82
C GLY A 218 15.50 7.52 7.35
N ALA A 219 16.19 6.87 8.28
CA ALA A 219 17.09 5.77 8.01
C ALA A 219 16.35 4.49 7.58
N THR A 220 17.03 3.64 6.80
CA THR A 220 16.62 2.24 6.63
C THR A 220 16.63 1.56 7.99
N LYS A 221 15.50 0.96 8.37
CA LYS A 221 15.30 0.32 9.67
C LYS A 221 15.32 -1.19 9.54
N MET A 222 16.00 -1.84 10.46
CA MET A 222 16.03 -3.30 10.60
C MET A 222 15.65 -3.66 12.02
N SER A 223 14.76 -4.62 12.20
CA SER A 223 14.31 -5.06 13.52
C SER A 223 14.12 -6.57 13.54
N VAL A 224 14.73 -7.24 14.50
CA VAL A 224 14.38 -8.63 14.80
C VAL A 224 13.04 -8.61 15.52
N THR A 225 12.04 -9.29 14.95
CA THR A 225 10.66 -9.25 15.44
C THR A 225 10.20 -10.60 16.01
N VAL A 226 10.87 -11.69 15.64
CA VAL A 226 10.63 -13.05 16.15
C VAL A 226 11.96 -13.70 16.43
N ILE A 227 12.05 -14.45 17.54
CA ILE A 227 13.16 -15.38 17.84
C ILE A 227 12.58 -16.66 18.44
N GLU A 228 12.92 -17.78 17.86
CA GLU A 228 12.50 -19.12 18.28
C GLU A 228 13.70 -20.06 18.37
N GLY A 229 13.91 -20.69 19.53
CA GLY A 229 15.01 -21.61 19.72
C GLY A 229 14.98 -22.32 21.07
N GLY A 230 15.48 -23.59 21.09
CA GLY A 230 15.49 -24.44 22.25
C GLY A 230 14.12 -25.09 22.53
N THR A 231 14.17 -26.22 23.21
CA THR A 231 12.97 -27.05 23.54
C THR A 231 12.86 -27.36 25.02
N GLN A 232 13.99 -27.54 25.71
CA GLN A 232 14.07 -27.91 27.14
C GLN A 232 15.27 -27.24 27.81
N HIS A 233 15.17 -26.95 29.10
CA HIS A 233 16.22 -26.26 29.87
C HIS A 233 17.55 -27.01 29.94
N ASN A 234 17.56 -28.33 29.75
CA ASN A 234 18.74 -29.19 29.86
C ASN A 234 19.29 -29.67 28.50
N VAL A 235 18.78 -29.15 27.39
CA VAL A 235 19.21 -29.46 26.02
C VAL A 235 19.85 -28.25 25.37
N ILE A 236 21.08 -28.37 24.86
CA ILE A 236 21.73 -27.36 24.04
C ILE A 236 20.95 -27.24 22.72
N PRO A 237 20.41 -26.06 22.35
CA PRO A 237 19.69 -25.88 21.09
C PRO A 237 20.63 -26.01 19.89
N ASP A 238 20.21 -26.79 18.90
CA ASP A 238 20.92 -27.03 17.65
C ASP A 238 20.43 -26.12 16.50
N THR A 239 19.33 -25.42 16.71
CA THR A 239 18.77 -24.46 15.75
C THR A 239 18.19 -23.23 16.46
N LEU A 240 18.46 -22.07 15.92
CA LEU A 240 17.77 -20.82 16.23
C LEU A 240 17.16 -20.30 14.92
N HIS A 241 15.88 -19.94 14.93
CA HIS A 241 15.19 -19.20 13.88
C HIS A 241 14.88 -17.79 14.36
N PHE A 242 15.01 -16.79 13.48
CA PHE A 242 14.58 -15.42 13.76
C PHE A 242 14.08 -14.75 12.50
N ILE A 243 13.24 -13.71 12.67
CA ILE A 243 12.69 -12.92 11.56
C ILE A 243 13.18 -11.50 11.70
N ILE A 244 13.66 -10.93 10.58
CA ILE A 244 14.05 -9.52 10.45
C ILE A 244 13.01 -8.80 9.59
N ASP A 245 12.35 -7.78 10.15
CA ASP A 245 11.58 -6.77 9.40
C ASP A 245 12.56 -5.68 8.94
N VAL A 246 12.66 -5.47 7.62
CA VAL A 246 13.53 -4.46 7.00
C VAL A 246 12.66 -3.43 6.29
N ARG A 247 12.83 -2.14 6.65
CA ARG A 247 12.14 -1.01 6.06
C ARG A 247 13.16 -0.13 5.34
N THR A 248 13.24 -0.31 4.02
CA THR A 248 14.18 0.45 3.17
C THR A 248 13.65 1.85 2.87
N ASN A 249 14.54 2.75 2.52
CA ASN A 249 14.22 4.07 1.96
C ASN A 249 14.67 4.13 0.49
N GLU A 250 14.42 5.24 -0.18
CA GLU A 250 14.71 5.45 -1.61
C GLU A 250 16.18 5.31 -2.00
N PHE A 251 17.11 5.28 -1.03
CA PHE A 251 18.55 5.14 -1.28
C PHE A 251 19.04 3.69 -1.34
N TYR A 252 18.22 2.73 -0.89
CA TYR A 252 18.63 1.34 -0.76
C TYR A 252 17.56 0.38 -1.27
N GLN A 253 17.87 -0.32 -2.35
CA GLN A 253 17.03 -1.41 -2.85
C GLN A 253 17.08 -2.62 -1.92
N ASN A 254 16.01 -3.38 -1.85
CA ASN A 254 15.88 -4.55 -0.99
C ASN A 254 17.00 -5.58 -1.25
N GLU A 255 17.30 -5.86 -2.52
CA GLU A 255 18.36 -6.78 -2.94
C GLU A 255 19.73 -6.35 -2.44
N PHE A 256 20.04 -5.05 -2.54
CA PHE A 256 21.30 -4.50 -2.04
C PHE A 256 21.43 -4.70 -0.53
N VAL A 257 20.37 -4.40 0.23
CA VAL A 257 20.35 -4.55 1.69
C VAL A 257 20.52 -6.02 2.06
N PHE A 258 19.81 -6.94 1.38
CA PHE A 258 19.91 -8.37 1.63
C PHE A 258 21.33 -8.91 1.40
N GLU A 259 21.93 -8.61 0.25
CA GLU A 259 23.29 -9.04 -0.06
C GLU A 259 24.34 -8.42 0.89
N PHE A 260 24.11 -7.20 1.36
CA PHE A 260 24.93 -6.58 2.38
C PHE A 260 24.82 -7.33 3.72
N LEU A 261 23.61 -7.69 4.16
CA LEU A 261 23.39 -8.46 5.39
C LEU A 261 24.05 -9.83 5.33
N LYS A 262 23.88 -10.57 4.21
CA LYS A 262 24.56 -11.86 4.00
C LYS A 262 26.08 -11.81 4.14
N LYS A 263 26.71 -10.70 3.70
CA LYS A 263 28.15 -10.49 3.83
C LYS A 263 28.59 -10.17 5.26
N LYS A 264 27.70 -9.62 6.07
CA LYS A 264 28.00 -9.17 7.44
C LYS A 264 27.63 -10.21 8.49
N MET A 265 26.49 -10.86 8.35
CA MET A 265 25.99 -11.89 9.24
C MET A 265 26.48 -13.25 8.76
N THR A 266 27.75 -13.57 9.10
CA THR A 266 28.42 -14.76 8.55
C THR A 266 28.19 -16.03 9.35
N LYS A 267 27.60 -15.91 10.54
CA LYS A 267 27.24 -17.03 11.43
C LYS A 267 25.83 -17.52 11.19
N CYS A 268 25.00 -16.70 10.51
CA CYS A 268 23.60 -17.00 10.24
C CYS A 268 23.36 -17.19 8.74
N GLU A 269 22.51 -18.14 8.40
CA GLU A 269 21.94 -18.29 7.05
C GLU A 269 20.71 -17.38 6.92
N LEU A 270 20.62 -16.59 5.83
CA LEU A 270 19.54 -15.63 5.62
C LEU A 270 18.78 -15.95 4.34
N HIS A 271 17.43 -15.90 4.41
CA HIS A 271 16.51 -16.12 3.30
C HIS A 271 15.50 -14.97 3.26
N ALA A 272 15.54 -14.13 2.19
CA ALA A 272 14.51 -13.12 1.96
C ALA A 272 13.24 -13.80 1.42
N ARG A 273 12.08 -13.48 2.00
CA ARG A 273 10.79 -14.00 1.52
C ARG A 273 10.41 -13.41 0.18
N SER A 274 10.71 -12.12 -0.04
CA SER A 274 10.45 -11.40 -1.30
C SER A 274 11.27 -10.12 -1.35
N PHE A 275 11.61 -9.68 -2.57
CA PHE A 275 12.26 -8.38 -2.81
C PHE A 275 11.31 -7.34 -3.42
N ARG A 276 10.11 -7.72 -3.86
CA ARG A 276 9.23 -6.96 -4.74
C ARG A 276 8.65 -5.65 -4.15
N LEU A 277 8.64 -5.51 -2.81
CA LEU A 277 8.05 -4.35 -2.15
C LEU A 277 9.11 -3.26 -1.93
N HIS A 278 9.35 -2.47 -2.97
CA HIS A 278 10.37 -1.43 -2.96
C HIS A 278 9.90 -0.15 -2.26
N SER A 279 10.85 0.67 -1.80
CA SER A 279 10.56 2.06 -1.46
C SER A 279 10.15 2.82 -2.71
N SER A 280 9.10 3.61 -2.63
CA SER A 280 8.61 4.45 -3.72
C SER A 280 8.80 5.93 -3.41
N SER A 281 8.90 6.75 -4.45
CA SER A 281 8.96 8.21 -4.29
C SER A 281 8.62 8.95 -5.57
N ILE A 282 8.27 10.23 -5.42
CA ILE A 282 8.12 11.19 -6.50
C ILE A 282 8.91 12.46 -6.15
N PRO A 283 9.64 13.08 -7.10
CA PRO A 283 10.37 14.32 -6.85
C PRO A 283 9.44 15.46 -6.39
N GLU A 284 9.92 16.30 -5.46
CA GLU A 284 9.16 17.49 -5.01
C GLU A 284 8.90 18.48 -6.14
N GLU A 285 9.80 18.50 -7.14
CA GLU A 285 9.68 19.34 -8.32
C GLU A 285 8.66 18.82 -9.36
N HIS A 286 8.14 17.61 -9.18
CA HIS A 286 7.16 17.04 -10.10
C HIS A 286 5.89 17.94 -10.16
N PRO A 287 5.32 18.18 -11.37
CA PRO A 287 4.17 19.10 -11.52
C PRO A 287 3.00 18.79 -10.58
N LEU A 288 2.68 17.52 -10.35
CA LEU A 288 1.63 17.11 -9.41
C LEU A 288 1.94 17.52 -7.96
N VAL A 289 3.17 17.33 -7.50
CA VAL A 289 3.57 17.70 -6.14
C VAL A 289 3.55 19.21 -5.97
N ARG A 290 4.04 19.97 -6.95
CA ARG A 290 3.95 21.44 -6.95
C ARG A 290 2.52 21.91 -6.82
N ARG A 291 1.58 21.34 -7.60
CA ARG A 291 0.15 21.67 -7.51
C ARG A 291 -0.45 21.33 -6.14
N CYS A 292 -0.02 20.24 -5.51
CA CYS A 292 -0.40 19.96 -4.12
C CYS A 292 0.05 21.09 -3.18
N VAL A 293 1.29 21.52 -3.29
CA VAL A 293 1.85 22.62 -2.46
C VAL A 293 1.13 23.94 -2.75
N GLU A 294 0.86 24.26 -4.00
CA GLU A 294 0.10 25.46 -4.41
C GLU A 294 -1.32 25.48 -3.82
N ARG A 295 -1.95 24.30 -3.68
CA ARG A 295 -3.24 24.13 -2.99
C ARG A 295 -3.11 24.22 -1.45
N GLY A 296 -1.91 24.36 -0.92
CA GLY A 296 -1.64 24.43 0.53
C GLY A 296 -1.48 23.07 1.21
N LEU A 297 -1.39 21.98 0.45
CA LEU A 297 -1.13 20.64 0.99
C LEU A 297 0.35 20.47 1.35
N LYS A 298 0.64 19.63 2.34
CA LYS A 298 1.99 19.47 2.91
C LYS A 298 2.55 18.09 2.56
N PRO A 299 3.55 18.01 1.69
CA PRO A 299 4.22 16.75 1.38
C PRO A 299 4.87 16.11 2.60
N PHE A 300 4.75 14.77 2.71
CA PHE A 300 5.37 14.00 3.79
C PHE A 300 5.84 12.62 3.31
N GLY A 301 6.57 11.90 4.16
CA GLY A 301 6.98 10.51 3.94
C GLY A 301 6.10 9.55 4.74
N SER A 302 5.52 8.55 4.09
CA SER A 302 4.66 7.55 4.70
C SER A 302 5.48 6.38 5.28
N PRO A 303 5.24 5.96 6.52
CA PRO A 303 5.83 4.75 7.08
C PRO A 303 5.11 3.46 6.64
N THR A 304 3.87 3.58 6.12
CA THR A 304 3.02 2.46 5.69
C THR A 304 3.26 2.14 4.22
N LEU A 305 3.07 0.86 3.87
CA LEU A 305 3.20 0.34 2.52
C LEU A 305 1.86 0.45 1.78
N SER A 306 1.91 0.47 0.45
CA SER A 306 0.76 0.41 -0.44
C SER A 306 1.15 -0.23 -1.78
N ASP A 307 0.22 -0.28 -2.74
CA ASP A 307 0.52 -0.72 -4.11
C ASP A 307 1.65 0.07 -4.79
N GLN A 308 2.00 1.27 -4.27
CA GLN A 308 3.16 2.02 -4.74
C GLN A 308 4.46 1.22 -4.70
N ALA A 309 4.62 0.32 -3.72
CA ALA A 309 5.79 -0.53 -3.58
C ALA A 309 6.03 -1.45 -4.79
N LEU A 310 4.99 -1.66 -5.60
CA LEU A 310 4.98 -2.48 -6.81
C LEU A 310 5.10 -1.65 -8.11
N MET A 311 5.10 -0.32 -8.00
CA MET A 311 5.09 0.60 -9.15
C MET A 311 6.53 1.01 -9.54
N PRO A 312 7.01 0.67 -10.75
CA PRO A 312 8.34 1.04 -11.21
C PRO A 312 8.42 2.47 -11.78
N PHE A 313 7.43 3.30 -11.53
CA PHE A 313 7.30 4.68 -12.00
C PHE A 313 6.97 5.64 -10.86
N ALA A 314 7.09 6.94 -11.10
CA ALA A 314 6.81 7.96 -10.09
C ALA A 314 5.37 7.85 -9.57
N SER A 315 5.21 7.84 -8.25
CA SER A 315 3.90 7.73 -7.61
C SER A 315 3.89 8.38 -6.23
N PHE A 316 2.71 8.75 -5.74
CA PHE A 316 2.49 9.21 -4.38
C PHE A 316 1.08 8.87 -3.90
N LYS A 317 0.91 8.76 -2.58
CA LYS A 317 -0.41 8.56 -1.98
C LYS A 317 -1.09 9.90 -1.74
N LEU A 318 -2.36 9.95 -2.05
CA LEU A 318 -3.24 11.08 -1.74
C LEU A 318 -4.67 10.58 -1.73
N GLY A 319 -5.33 10.62 -0.58
CA GLY A 319 -6.74 10.23 -0.50
C GLY A 319 -7.44 10.77 0.74
N PRO A 320 -8.78 10.67 0.75
CA PRO A 320 -9.61 11.07 1.88
C PRO A 320 -9.42 10.11 3.05
N GLY A 321 -9.88 10.52 4.21
CA GLY A 321 -9.78 9.72 5.42
C GLY A 321 -8.41 9.82 6.09
N ASP A 322 -8.28 9.15 7.22
CA ASP A 322 -7.09 9.19 8.07
C ASP A 322 -6.57 7.77 8.32
N SER A 323 -5.28 7.55 8.12
CA SER A 323 -4.62 6.25 8.29
C SER A 323 -4.76 5.68 9.72
N SER A 324 -5.03 6.52 10.72
CA SER A 324 -5.29 6.05 12.09
C SER A 324 -6.63 5.33 12.28
N ARG A 325 -7.54 5.45 11.31
CA ARG A 325 -8.83 4.76 11.30
C ARG A 325 -8.76 3.40 10.62
N SER A 326 -7.68 3.13 9.84
CA SER A 326 -7.48 1.87 9.15
C SER A 326 -7.26 0.73 10.13
N HIS A 327 -7.76 -0.46 9.81
CA HIS A 327 -7.61 -1.69 10.59
C HIS A 327 -8.16 -1.60 12.03
N SER A 328 -9.07 -0.67 12.29
CA SER A 328 -9.67 -0.45 13.60
C SER A 328 -11.18 -0.78 13.61
N ALA A 329 -11.73 -1.01 14.81
CA ALA A 329 -13.17 -1.20 14.96
C ALA A 329 -13.93 0.09 14.64
N ASP A 330 -15.16 -0.08 14.14
CA ASP A 330 -16.08 1.02 13.81
C ASP A 330 -15.46 2.05 12.86
N GLU A 331 -14.69 1.56 11.90
CA GLU A 331 -14.08 2.33 10.82
C GLU A 331 -15.12 3.22 10.12
N PHE A 332 -14.73 4.44 9.81
CA PHE A 332 -15.60 5.41 9.16
C PHE A 332 -14.83 6.37 8.24
N ILE A 333 -15.56 6.94 7.29
CA ILE A 333 -15.15 8.10 6.51
C ILE A 333 -16.23 9.18 6.58
N ARG A 334 -15.87 10.43 6.28
CA ARG A 334 -16.85 11.51 6.18
C ARG A 334 -17.22 11.77 4.72
N VAL A 335 -18.49 12.07 4.47
CA VAL A 335 -18.96 12.51 3.14
C VAL A 335 -18.20 13.75 2.67
N SER A 336 -17.96 14.69 3.58
CA SER A 336 -17.18 15.90 3.31
C SER A 336 -15.71 15.61 2.94
N GLU A 337 -15.10 14.53 3.47
CA GLU A 337 -13.75 14.11 3.08
C GLU A 337 -13.73 13.56 1.64
N ILE A 338 -14.75 12.81 1.23
CA ILE A 338 -14.91 12.31 -0.14
C ILE A 338 -15.12 13.49 -1.11
N GLU A 339 -15.99 14.44 -0.77
CA GLU A 339 -16.23 15.65 -1.57
C GLU A 339 -14.95 16.44 -1.77
N GLN A 340 -14.21 16.73 -0.69
CA GLN A 340 -12.92 17.42 -0.74
C GLN A 340 -11.86 16.67 -1.56
N ALA A 341 -11.88 15.34 -1.53
CA ALA A 341 -10.97 14.52 -2.31
C ALA A 341 -11.27 14.66 -3.82
N ILE A 342 -12.53 14.54 -4.22
CA ILE A 342 -12.95 14.73 -5.62
C ILE A 342 -12.52 16.12 -6.11
N GLU A 343 -12.81 17.17 -5.35
CA GLU A 343 -12.39 18.53 -5.69
C GLU A 343 -10.88 18.71 -5.78
N THR A 344 -10.15 18.05 -4.87
CA THR A 344 -8.69 18.10 -4.85
C THR A 344 -8.11 17.41 -6.07
N TYR A 345 -8.57 16.21 -6.40
CA TYR A 345 -8.11 15.49 -7.59
C TYR A 345 -8.42 16.30 -8.86
N VAL A 346 -9.63 16.84 -9.01
CA VAL A 346 -9.98 17.66 -10.19
C VAL A 346 -9.07 18.87 -10.29
N TYR A 347 -8.82 19.59 -9.18
CA TYR A 347 -7.87 20.69 -9.16
C TYR A 347 -6.46 20.30 -9.60
N LEU A 348 -5.96 19.15 -9.11
CA LEU A 348 -4.62 18.66 -9.44
C LEU A 348 -4.49 18.25 -10.90
N LEU A 349 -5.56 17.74 -11.49
CA LEU A 349 -5.57 17.13 -12.82
C LEU A 349 -5.96 18.12 -13.93
N GLU A 350 -6.88 19.06 -13.67
CA GLU A 350 -7.32 20.04 -14.67
C GLU A 350 -6.18 21.01 -15.04
N GLY A 351 -5.84 21.07 -16.33
CA GLY A 351 -4.75 21.92 -16.83
C GLY A 351 -3.34 21.48 -16.43
N LEU A 352 -3.18 20.26 -15.86
CA LEU A 352 -1.88 19.68 -15.56
C LEU A 352 -1.08 19.49 -16.87
N GLN A 353 0.22 19.80 -16.82
CA GLN A 353 1.18 19.52 -17.89
C GLN A 353 2.17 18.45 -17.37
N LEU A 354 2.16 17.31 -18.01
CA LEU A 354 3.07 16.18 -17.72
C LEU A 354 4.19 16.08 -18.75
#